data_b9329244bf112f81612e27bc021374ad
#
_entry.id   b9329244bf112f81612e27bc021374ad
#
_cell.length_a   1.000
_cell.length_b   1.000
_cell.length_c   1.000
_cell.angle_alpha   90.00
_cell.angle_beta   90.00
_cell.angle_gamma   90.00
#
_symmetry.space_group_name_H-M   'P 1'
#
loop_
_entity.id
_entity.type
_entity.pdbx_description
1 polymer ?
#
loop_
_entity_poly.entity_id
_entity_poly.type
_entity_poly.pdbx_seq_one_letter_code
_entity_poly.pdbx_strand_id
1 'polypeptide(L)'
;MDKKRVYTFGNGQAEGKADMRNLLGGKGANLAEMNLIGVPVPPGFTITTEVCTEYYEMGQDKVVALLKNEVEQAIAHVETLMRSKFGDVENPLLVSVRSGARASMPGMMDTILNLGLNDEVVEGLTRKTGNARFAWDSYRRFVQMYGDVVLGMKPVNKEDVDPFEAIIEDVKHAKGVKLDSELEVEDLKELVKKFKAAVKEQTGKDFPTCAYEQLWGAVCAVFNSWMNERAILYRKMEGIPDEWGTAVSVQAMVFGNMGESSATGVCFSRDAATGEDLFNGEYLINAQGEDVVAGIRTPQQITKIGSQRWAELAGVSEEERVSKYPSMEEAMPEIYKELDALQTKLENHYRDMQDMEFTVQEGKLWFLQTRNGKRTGAAMVKIAMDLLHQGMIDEKTALMRCEPNKLDELLHPVFDKTALKQAKVLTRGLPASPGAATGQIVFFADDAAEWHAAGKRVVMVRIETSPEDLAGMAVAEGILTARGGMTSHAAVVARGMGKCCVSGAGALNIDYKAVSYTHLRAHETRGNLV
;
A
#
# COMPACT_ATOMS: atom_id res chain seq x y z
N MET A 1 0.68 26.93 28.31
CA MET A 1 0.03 25.63 28.01
C MET A 1 1.03 24.81 27.26
N ASP A 2 1.35 23.62 27.70
CA ASP A 2 2.22 22.73 26.97
C ASP A 2 1.59 22.41 25.60
N LYS A 3 2.40 22.43 24.54
CA LYS A 3 1.97 22.16 23.18
C LYS A 3 1.53 20.70 23.08
N LYS A 4 0.29 20.46 22.70
CA LYS A 4 -0.23 19.10 22.47
C LYS A 4 0.40 18.47 21.23
N ARG A 5 0.94 17.26 21.36
CA ARG A 5 1.67 16.56 20.29
C ARG A 5 0.99 15.26 19.86
N VAL A 6 0.07 14.72 20.66
CA VAL A 6 -0.61 13.44 20.41
C VAL A 6 -2.12 13.63 20.40
N TYR A 7 -2.79 13.16 19.36
CA TYR A 7 -4.23 13.32 19.12
C TYR A 7 -4.88 11.95 18.96
N THR A 8 -5.78 11.60 19.87
CA THR A 8 -6.47 10.31 19.89
C THR A 8 -7.71 10.29 19.02
N PHE A 9 -8.09 9.09 18.53
CA PHE A 9 -9.34 8.82 17.84
C PHE A 9 -9.82 7.38 18.13
N GLY A 10 -11.13 7.17 18.14
CA GLY A 10 -11.75 5.86 18.35
C GLY A 10 -13.18 5.98 18.84
N ASN A 11 -14.00 4.97 18.54
CA ASN A 11 -15.38 4.85 19.04
C ASN A 11 -16.27 6.08 18.79
N GLY A 12 -16.21 6.66 17.60
CA GLY A 12 -17.01 7.84 17.23
C GLY A 12 -16.50 9.17 17.80
N GLN A 13 -15.34 9.20 18.42
CA GLN A 13 -14.71 10.40 19.00
C GLN A 13 -13.31 10.60 18.43
N ALA A 14 -12.93 11.86 18.23
CA ALA A 14 -11.57 12.23 17.83
C ALA A 14 -11.22 13.63 18.32
N GLU A 15 -9.95 13.82 18.66
CA GLU A 15 -9.42 15.14 19.04
C GLU A 15 -8.98 15.96 17.83
N GLY A 16 -8.84 15.31 16.68
CA GLY A 16 -8.54 15.92 15.39
C GLY A 16 -9.73 15.93 14.45
N LYS A 17 -9.57 16.57 13.28
CA LYS A 17 -10.56 16.63 12.18
C LYS A 17 -9.87 16.90 10.83
N ALA A 18 -10.62 16.84 9.72
CA ALA A 18 -10.11 16.93 8.35
C ALA A 18 -9.30 18.20 8.04
N ASP A 19 -9.65 19.35 8.62
CA ASP A 19 -8.97 20.63 8.40
C ASP A 19 -7.59 20.72 9.09
N MET A 20 -7.29 19.81 10.02
CA MET A 20 -6.01 19.74 10.73
C MET A 20 -4.91 19.00 9.94
N ARG A 21 -5.04 18.90 8.62
CA ARG A 21 -4.09 18.15 7.77
C ARG A 21 -2.64 18.64 7.92
N ASN A 22 -2.42 19.94 8.14
CA ASN A 22 -1.08 20.47 8.34
C ASN A 22 -0.43 19.95 9.62
N LEU A 23 -1.21 19.63 10.63
CA LEU A 23 -0.74 19.16 11.94
C LEU A 23 -0.72 17.62 12.03
N LEU A 24 -1.78 16.97 11.57
CA LEU A 24 -1.98 15.52 11.71
C LEU A 24 -1.55 14.73 10.47
N GLY A 25 -1.10 15.41 9.42
CA GLY A 25 -0.91 14.81 8.11
C GLY A 25 -2.24 14.43 7.45
N GLY A 26 -2.21 14.02 6.20
CA GLY A 26 -3.42 13.61 5.49
C GLY A 26 -4.07 12.38 6.10
N LYS A 27 -3.26 11.38 6.48
CA LYS A 27 -3.77 10.13 7.06
C LYS A 27 -4.41 10.36 8.44
N GLY A 28 -3.70 11.02 9.36
CA GLY A 28 -4.20 11.27 10.71
C GLY A 28 -5.46 12.12 10.74
N ALA A 29 -5.52 13.18 9.92
CA ALA A 29 -6.70 14.02 9.79
C ALA A 29 -7.92 13.25 9.25
N ASN A 30 -7.72 12.39 8.23
CA ASN A 30 -8.79 11.60 7.66
C ASN A 30 -9.24 10.45 8.59
N LEU A 31 -8.34 9.81 9.34
CA LEU A 31 -8.71 8.82 10.37
C LEU A 31 -9.59 9.44 11.45
N ALA A 32 -9.23 10.64 11.92
CA ALA A 32 -10.04 11.38 12.87
C ALA A 32 -11.42 11.74 12.29
N GLU A 33 -11.46 12.28 11.09
CA GLU A 33 -12.71 12.68 10.40
C GLU A 33 -13.64 11.49 10.15
N MET A 34 -13.12 10.38 9.58
CA MET A 34 -13.90 9.16 9.37
C MET A 34 -14.56 8.69 10.66
N ASN A 35 -13.81 8.73 11.76
CA ASN A 35 -14.32 8.32 13.05
C ASN A 35 -15.45 9.25 13.55
N LEU A 36 -15.29 10.59 13.41
CA LEU A 36 -16.32 11.57 13.77
C LEU A 36 -17.61 11.42 12.97
N ILE A 37 -17.52 11.07 11.70
CA ILE A 37 -18.71 10.83 10.86
C ILE A 37 -19.27 9.41 10.99
N GLY A 38 -18.76 8.59 11.91
CA GLY A 38 -19.29 7.27 12.20
C GLY A 38 -18.93 6.18 11.18
N VAL A 39 -17.81 6.31 10.49
CA VAL A 39 -17.19 5.22 9.72
C VAL A 39 -16.40 4.35 10.71
N PRO A 40 -16.50 3.01 10.63
CA PRO A 40 -15.79 2.13 11.55
C PRO A 40 -14.28 2.17 11.29
N VAL A 41 -13.55 2.80 12.20
CA VAL A 41 -12.09 2.97 12.16
C VAL A 41 -11.50 2.32 13.41
N PRO A 42 -10.47 1.46 13.29
CA PRO A 42 -9.76 0.96 14.46
C PRO A 42 -9.19 2.13 15.27
N PRO A 43 -9.34 2.13 16.61
CA PRO A 43 -8.87 3.24 17.45
C PRO A 43 -7.35 3.39 17.38
N GLY A 44 -6.90 4.61 17.61
CA GLY A 44 -5.48 4.95 17.54
C GLY A 44 -5.21 6.39 17.97
N PHE A 45 -4.03 6.86 17.63
CA PHE A 45 -3.61 8.24 17.82
C PHE A 45 -2.62 8.68 16.75
N THR A 46 -2.48 9.99 16.60
CA THR A 46 -1.53 10.59 15.66
C THR A 46 -0.55 11.50 16.41
N ILE A 47 0.74 11.27 16.23
CA ILE A 47 1.83 12.16 16.62
C ILE A 47 2.01 13.18 15.50
N THR A 48 2.05 14.47 15.83
CA THR A 48 1.95 15.56 14.85
C THR A 48 3.16 15.69 13.94
N THR A 49 2.99 16.35 12.79
CA THR A 49 4.08 16.65 11.83
C THR A 49 5.16 17.54 12.46
N GLU A 50 4.81 18.40 13.40
CA GLU A 50 5.73 19.28 14.10
C GLU A 50 6.76 18.51 14.94
N VAL A 51 6.38 17.34 15.45
CA VAL A 51 7.30 16.46 16.18
C VAL A 51 8.38 15.90 15.25
N CYS A 52 8.10 15.70 13.97
CA CYS A 52 9.11 15.30 12.99
C CYS A 52 10.22 16.37 12.89
N THR A 53 9.85 17.65 12.86
CA THR A 53 10.83 18.77 12.89
C THR A 53 11.60 18.78 14.20
N GLU A 54 10.89 18.68 15.34
CA GLU A 54 11.52 18.59 16.67
C GLU A 54 12.49 17.39 16.76
N TYR A 55 12.18 16.26 16.08
CA TYR A 55 13.04 15.08 16.02
C TYR A 55 14.38 15.34 15.34
N TYR A 56 14.38 16.06 14.22
CA TYR A 56 15.64 16.43 13.53
C TYR A 56 16.42 17.51 14.25
N GLU A 57 15.75 18.42 14.98
CA GLU A 57 16.40 19.49 15.73
C GLU A 57 17.03 19.01 17.06
N MET A 58 16.30 18.18 17.82
CA MET A 58 16.67 17.80 19.19
C MET A 58 17.34 16.43 19.29
N GLY A 59 17.11 15.56 18.31
CA GLY A 59 17.53 14.17 18.31
C GLY A 59 16.55 13.21 18.97
N GLN A 60 16.71 11.93 18.66
CA GLN A 60 15.81 10.84 19.02
C GLN A 60 15.49 10.77 20.52
N ASP A 61 16.52 10.70 21.37
CA ASP A 61 16.34 10.44 22.81
C ASP A 61 15.52 11.53 23.49
N LYS A 62 15.72 12.79 23.10
CA LYS A 62 15.01 13.94 23.66
C LYS A 62 13.55 13.94 23.24
N VAL A 63 13.27 13.64 21.96
CA VAL A 63 11.89 13.58 21.47
C VAL A 63 11.13 12.41 22.08
N VAL A 64 11.75 11.24 22.22
CA VAL A 64 11.14 10.10 22.91
C VAL A 64 10.79 10.46 24.36
N ALA A 65 11.73 11.08 25.09
CA ALA A 65 11.47 11.53 26.45
C ALA A 65 10.34 12.57 26.55
N LEU A 66 10.26 13.48 25.59
CA LEU A 66 9.22 14.51 25.49
C LEU A 66 7.81 13.91 25.26
N LEU A 67 7.72 12.89 24.41
CA LEU A 67 6.45 12.27 24.02
C LEU A 67 5.96 11.19 24.98
N LYS A 68 6.82 10.67 25.84
CA LYS A 68 6.58 9.44 26.62
C LYS A 68 5.21 9.45 27.30
N ASN A 69 4.91 10.47 28.07
CA ASN A 69 3.66 10.55 28.85
C ASN A 69 2.42 10.62 27.94
N GLU A 70 2.45 11.43 26.87
CA GLU A 70 1.31 11.56 25.96
C GLU A 70 1.06 10.25 25.20
N VAL A 71 2.13 9.56 24.75
CA VAL A 71 2.03 8.27 24.05
C VAL A 71 1.53 7.16 24.98
N GLU A 72 2.03 7.08 26.22
CA GLU A 72 1.56 6.09 27.20
C GLU A 72 0.06 6.29 27.52
N GLN A 73 -0.41 7.53 27.68
CA GLN A 73 -1.83 7.84 27.87
C GLN A 73 -2.66 7.48 26.63
N ALA A 74 -2.15 7.75 25.43
CA ALA A 74 -2.83 7.40 24.19
C ALA A 74 -2.92 5.88 23.98
N ILE A 75 -1.86 5.11 24.30
CA ILE A 75 -1.91 3.64 24.30
C ILE A 75 -2.96 3.14 25.29
N ALA A 76 -2.98 3.64 26.53
CA ALA A 76 -3.98 3.27 27.55
C ALA A 76 -5.42 3.55 27.09
N HIS A 77 -5.63 4.64 26.33
CA HIS A 77 -6.93 4.94 25.71
C HIS A 77 -7.30 3.88 24.66
N VAL A 78 -6.38 3.51 23.77
CA VAL A 78 -6.60 2.47 22.76
C VAL A 78 -6.86 1.10 23.42
N GLU A 79 -6.10 0.75 24.47
CA GLU A 79 -6.30 -0.47 25.26
C GLU A 79 -7.73 -0.56 25.83
N THR A 80 -8.23 0.56 26.37
CA THR A 80 -9.58 0.64 26.92
C THR A 80 -10.63 0.39 25.83
N LEU A 81 -10.49 1.00 24.65
CA LEU A 81 -11.43 0.85 23.54
C LEU A 81 -11.39 -0.56 22.93
N MET A 82 -10.20 -1.14 22.82
CA MET A 82 -10.01 -2.49 22.24
C MET A 82 -10.21 -3.61 23.28
N ARG A 83 -10.32 -3.28 24.57
CA ARG A 83 -10.40 -4.24 25.68
C ARG A 83 -9.27 -5.26 25.64
N SER A 84 -8.07 -4.83 25.26
CA SER A 84 -6.86 -5.63 25.15
C SER A 84 -5.67 -4.77 25.57
N LYS A 85 -4.50 -5.36 25.85
CA LYS A 85 -3.39 -4.63 26.45
C LYS A 85 -2.11 -4.79 25.63
N PHE A 86 -1.40 -3.69 25.41
CA PHE A 86 -0.16 -3.66 24.62
C PHE A 86 0.97 -4.37 25.36
N GLY A 87 1.53 -5.42 24.72
CA GLY A 87 2.56 -6.27 25.32
C GLY A 87 2.04 -7.29 26.35
N ASP A 88 0.72 -7.44 26.51
CA ASP A 88 0.13 -8.46 27.37
C ASP A 88 0.16 -9.84 26.71
N VAL A 89 0.51 -10.87 27.48
CA VAL A 89 0.63 -12.24 26.98
C VAL A 89 -0.71 -12.94 26.82
N GLU A 90 -1.71 -12.62 27.64
CA GLU A 90 -2.99 -13.33 27.61
C GLU A 90 -4.01 -12.69 26.67
N ASN A 91 -4.04 -11.36 26.61
CA ASN A 91 -4.97 -10.61 25.77
C ASN A 91 -4.25 -9.48 25.02
N PRO A 92 -3.36 -9.80 24.06
CA PRO A 92 -2.52 -8.82 23.42
C PRO A 92 -3.30 -7.83 22.56
N LEU A 93 -2.94 -6.54 22.67
CA LEU A 93 -3.18 -5.51 21.69
C LEU A 93 -1.97 -5.44 20.76
N LEU A 94 -2.18 -5.55 19.47
CA LEU A 94 -1.17 -5.25 18.47
C LEU A 94 -1.47 -3.91 17.81
N VAL A 95 -0.43 -3.17 17.44
CA VAL A 95 -0.59 -1.89 16.77
C VAL A 95 0.25 -1.81 15.49
N SER A 96 -0.18 -0.93 14.58
CA SER A 96 0.61 -0.49 13.43
C SER A 96 1.15 0.90 13.67
N VAL A 97 2.32 1.21 13.10
CA VAL A 97 2.93 2.55 13.09
C VAL A 97 3.11 2.95 11.62
N ARG A 98 2.41 4.01 11.23
CA ARG A 98 2.27 4.41 9.82
C ARG A 98 2.61 5.89 9.65
N SER A 99 3.31 6.22 8.58
CA SER A 99 3.56 7.61 8.18
C SER A 99 2.30 8.33 7.70
N GLY A 100 2.27 9.66 7.88
CA GLY A 100 1.17 10.50 7.43
C GLY A 100 1.63 11.91 7.06
N ALA A 101 2.19 12.12 5.87
CA ALA A 101 2.58 13.46 5.40
C ALA A 101 1.35 14.33 5.08
N ARG A 102 1.56 15.65 4.99
CA ARG A 102 0.52 16.62 4.60
C ARG A 102 0.03 16.38 3.17
N ALA A 103 0.94 16.01 2.27
CA ALA A 103 0.63 15.57 0.91
C ALA A 103 0.63 14.04 0.82
N SER A 104 -0.14 13.48 -0.12
CA SER A 104 -0.14 12.02 -0.36
C SER A 104 1.16 11.61 -1.04
N MET A 105 1.91 10.71 -0.42
CA MET A 105 3.19 10.16 -0.89
C MET A 105 3.13 8.62 -0.86
N PRO A 106 2.40 7.98 -1.79
CA PRO A 106 2.15 6.54 -1.75
C PRO A 106 3.46 5.73 -1.84
N GLY A 107 3.71 4.84 -0.87
CA GLY A 107 4.89 3.97 -0.85
C GLY A 107 6.22 4.64 -0.51
N MET A 108 6.25 5.98 -0.35
CA MET A 108 7.52 6.70 -0.17
C MET A 108 8.09 6.63 1.25
N MET A 109 7.25 6.38 2.24
CA MET A 109 7.63 6.31 3.65
C MET A 109 7.22 4.99 4.27
N ASP A 110 7.89 4.66 5.36
CA ASP A 110 7.80 3.34 5.96
C ASP A 110 6.51 3.14 6.80
N THR A 111 6.15 1.87 6.95
CA THR A 111 5.05 1.37 7.79
C THR A 111 5.55 0.14 8.53
N ILE A 112 5.19 -0.02 9.79
CA ILE A 112 5.48 -1.21 10.58
C ILE A 112 4.17 -1.74 11.14
N LEU A 113 3.90 -3.03 10.94
CA LEU A 113 2.70 -3.73 11.39
C LEU A 113 3.01 -4.71 12.51
N ASN A 114 1.98 -5.13 13.27
CA ASN A 114 2.03 -6.20 14.26
C ASN A 114 2.97 -5.92 15.46
N LEU A 115 3.21 -4.65 15.81
CA LEU A 115 4.00 -4.31 16.99
C LEU A 115 3.32 -4.82 18.26
N GLY A 116 4.14 -5.29 19.19
CA GLY A 116 3.73 -5.90 20.44
C GLY A 116 3.96 -7.40 20.48
N LEU A 117 4.29 -8.04 19.34
CA LEU A 117 4.61 -9.48 19.28
C LEU A 117 6.02 -9.77 19.80
N ASN A 118 6.12 -10.85 20.55
CA ASN A 118 7.35 -11.52 20.97
C ASN A 118 7.04 -13.01 21.15
N ASP A 119 8.01 -13.78 21.63
CA ASP A 119 7.90 -15.25 21.75
C ASP A 119 6.77 -15.68 22.73
N GLU A 120 6.46 -14.89 23.75
CA GLU A 120 5.39 -15.18 24.71
C GLU A 120 4.02 -14.69 24.20
N VAL A 121 3.99 -13.49 23.62
CA VAL A 121 2.76 -12.86 23.12
C VAL A 121 2.19 -13.63 21.93
N VAL A 122 3.02 -14.21 21.03
CA VAL A 122 2.54 -15.02 19.91
C VAL A 122 1.79 -16.28 20.38
N GLU A 123 2.22 -16.90 21.48
CA GLU A 123 1.51 -18.03 22.08
C GLU A 123 0.17 -17.58 22.70
N GLY A 124 0.14 -16.41 23.33
CA GLY A 124 -1.11 -15.81 23.80
C GLY A 124 -2.09 -15.49 22.66
N LEU A 125 -1.59 -14.90 21.59
CA LEU A 125 -2.39 -14.65 20.38
C LEU A 125 -2.92 -15.96 19.77
N THR A 126 -2.11 -17.02 19.76
CA THR A 126 -2.52 -18.38 19.34
C THR A 126 -3.69 -18.88 20.18
N ARG A 127 -3.59 -18.78 21.52
CA ARG A 127 -4.68 -19.19 22.42
C ARG A 127 -5.96 -18.37 22.21
N LYS A 128 -5.80 -17.05 22.10
CA LYS A 128 -6.91 -16.10 21.93
C LYS A 128 -7.69 -16.32 20.63
N THR A 129 -6.99 -16.59 19.53
CA THR A 129 -7.59 -16.72 18.20
C THR A 129 -7.94 -18.17 17.83
N GLY A 130 -7.36 -19.16 18.52
CA GLY A 130 -7.44 -20.57 18.12
C GLY A 130 -6.73 -20.87 16.79
N ASN A 131 -5.95 -19.92 16.26
CA ASN A 131 -5.31 -20.02 14.95
C ASN A 131 -3.79 -19.79 15.07
N ALA A 132 -3.05 -20.86 15.31
CA ALA A 132 -1.61 -20.80 15.47
C ALA A 132 -0.90 -20.32 14.20
N ARG A 133 -1.41 -20.73 13.02
CA ARG A 133 -0.80 -20.33 11.75
C ARG A 133 -0.87 -18.81 11.56
N PHE A 134 -2.03 -18.20 11.81
CA PHE A 134 -2.21 -16.76 11.78
C PHE A 134 -1.26 -16.03 12.74
N ALA A 135 -1.18 -16.50 13.99
CA ALA A 135 -0.35 -15.87 15.00
C ALA A 135 1.15 -15.90 14.63
N TRP A 136 1.65 -17.06 14.19
CA TRP A 136 3.04 -17.22 13.82
C TRP A 136 3.40 -16.56 12.49
N ASP A 137 2.49 -16.52 11.50
CA ASP A 137 2.70 -15.72 10.27
C ASP A 137 2.74 -14.22 10.56
N SER A 138 1.87 -13.73 11.46
CA SER A 138 1.92 -12.33 11.90
C SER A 138 3.23 -12.00 12.60
N TYR A 139 3.79 -12.91 13.40
CA TYR A 139 5.07 -12.72 14.04
C TYR A 139 6.24 -12.78 13.05
N ARG A 140 6.23 -13.74 12.10
CA ARG A 140 7.21 -13.81 11.03
C ARG A 140 7.26 -12.50 10.22
N ARG A 141 6.10 -12.00 9.78
CA ARG A 141 5.97 -10.71 9.05
C ARG A 141 6.47 -9.54 9.89
N PHE A 142 6.16 -9.51 11.19
CA PHE A 142 6.64 -8.46 12.07
C PHE A 142 8.16 -8.45 12.19
N VAL A 143 8.80 -9.60 12.41
CA VAL A 143 10.26 -9.68 12.52
C VAL A 143 10.94 -9.26 11.21
N GLN A 144 10.41 -9.69 10.06
CA GLN A 144 10.89 -9.30 8.74
C GLN A 144 10.79 -7.78 8.56
N MET A 145 9.60 -7.22 8.71
CA MET A 145 9.34 -5.80 8.49
C MET A 145 10.11 -4.90 9.47
N TYR A 146 10.18 -5.29 10.74
CA TYR A 146 10.94 -4.55 11.74
C TYR A 146 12.46 -4.62 11.46
N GLY A 147 12.95 -5.78 11.04
CA GLY A 147 14.34 -5.98 10.64
C GLY A 147 14.73 -5.10 9.45
N ASP A 148 13.91 -5.09 8.42
CA ASP A 148 14.13 -4.26 7.23
C ASP A 148 14.04 -2.75 7.53
N VAL A 149 12.92 -2.33 8.13
CA VAL A 149 12.59 -0.90 8.28
C VAL A 149 13.30 -0.24 9.46
N VAL A 150 13.30 -0.89 10.63
CA VAL A 150 13.81 -0.29 11.87
C VAL A 150 15.29 -0.60 12.09
N LEU A 151 15.71 -1.82 11.76
CA LEU A 151 17.09 -2.25 11.97
C LEU A 151 17.96 -2.07 10.72
N GLY A 152 17.36 -1.69 9.58
CA GLY A 152 18.06 -1.37 8.34
C GLY A 152 18.70 -2.57 7.65
N MET A 153 18.13 -3.76 7.81
CA MET A 153 18.59 -5.00 7.18
C MET A 153 18.21 -5.03 5.71
N LYS A 154 18.98 -4.31 4.89
CA LYS A 154 18.79 -4.25 3.43
C LYS A 154 19.93 -4.96 2.71
N PRO A 155 19.72 -5.40 1.47
CA PRO A 155 20.79 -5.91 0.64
C PRO A 155 21.96 -4.91 0.56
N VAL A 156 23.19 -5.43 0.64
CA VAL A 156 24.41 -4.60 0.55
C VAL A 156 24.62 -4.09 -0.87
N ASN A 157 24.35 -4.94 -1.86
CA ASN A 157 24.42 -4.60 -3.27
C ASN A 157 23.02 -4.72 -3.90
N LYS A 158 22.77 -3.98 -4.96
CA LYS A 158 21.48 -3.99 -5.70
C LYS A 158 21.12 -5.33 -6.33
N GLU A 159 22.12 -6.17 -6.59
CA GLU A 159 21.96 -7.51 -7.18
C GLU A 159 21.70 -8.58 -6.09
N ASP A 160 21.92 -8.25 -4.82
CA ASP A 160 21.73 -9.19 -3.72
C ASP A 160 20.23 -9.35 -3.43
N VAL A 161 19.84 -10.56 -3.07
CA VAL A 161 18.47 -10.84 -2.63
C VAL A 161 18.32 -10.33 -1.19
N ASP A 162 17.14 -9.81 -0.85
CA ASP A 162 16.79 -9.46 0.52
C ASP A 162 17.10 -10.63 1.47
N PRO A 163 17.80 -10.41 2.58
CA PRO A 163 18.24 -11.49 3.47
C PRO A 163 17.08 -12.31 4.05
N PHE A 164 15.93 -11.69 4.30
CA PHE A 164 14.74 -12.40 4.78
C PHE A 164 14.07 -13.19 3.66
N GLU A 165 13.96 -12.62 2.45
CA GLU A 165 13.44 -13.33 1.29
C GLU A 165 14.27 -14.54 0.92
N ALA A 166 15.61 -14.44 1.00
CA ALA A 166 16.50 -15.58 0.78
C ALA A 166 16.19 -16.73 1.76
N ILE A 167 15.99 -16.42 3.04
CA ILE A 167 15.65 -17.41 4.07
C ILE A 167 14.27 -18.03 3.82
N ILE A 168 13.28 -17.24 3.39
CA ILE A 168 11.93 -17.74 3.05
C ILE A 168 12.01 -18.70 1.86
N GLU A 169 12.70 -18.31 0.79
CA GLU A 169 12.85 -19.16 -0.40
C GLU A 169 13.56 -20.48 -0.10
N ASP A 170 14.60 -20.47 0.76
CA ASP A 170 15.27 -21.68 1.20
C ASP A 170 14.32 -22.63 1.94
N VAL A 171 13.46 -22.11 2.83
CA VAL A 171 12.47 -22.93 3.56
C VAL A 171 11.40 -23.45 2.59
N LYS A 172 10.86 -22.62 1.71
CA LYS A 172 9.88 -23.03 0.69
C LYS A 172 10.45 -24.12 -0.22
N HIS A 173 11.68 -23.95 -0.69
CA HIS A 173 12.36 -24.94 -1.52
C HIS A 173 12.56 -26.28 -0.79
N ALA A 174 12.99 -26.24 0.48
CA ALA A 174 13.16 -27.44 1.29
C ALA A 174 11.83 -28.21 1.52
N LYS A 175 10.70 -27.47 1.57
CA LYS A 175 9.35 -28.04 1.76
C LYS A 175 8.63 -28.39 0.44
N GLY A 176 9.14 -27.94 -0.71
CA GLY A 176 8.54 -28.15 -2.01
C GLY A 176 7.25 -27.34 -2.24
N VAL A 177 7.08 -26.21 -1.53
CA VAL A 177 5.94 -25.28 -1.65
C VAL A 177 6.36 -24.02 -2.43
N LYS A 178 5.37 -23.31 -2.97
CA LYS A 178 5.61 -22.09 -3.77
C LYS A 178 5.15 -20.81 -3.11
N LEU A 179 4.08 -20.88 -2.31
CA LEU A 179 3.46 -19.72 -1.68
C LEU A 179 3.69 -19.73 -0.18
N ASP A 180 3.88 -18.55 0.42
CA ASP A 180 3.98 -18.39 1.87
C ASP A 180 2.73 -18.93 2.60
N SER A 181 1.57 -18.86 1.93
CA SER A 181 0.31 -19.40 2.46
C SER A 181 0.29 -20.93 2.62
N GLU A 182 1.22 -21.63 1.98
CA GLU A 182 1.35 -23.10 2.06
C GLU A 182 2.29 -23.53 3.21
N LEU A 183 2.99 -22.58 3.85
CA LEU A 183 3.84 -22.87 5.01
C LEU A 183 2.99 -23.19 6.23
N GLU A 184 3.40 -24.22 6.96
CA GLU A 184 2.73 -24.66 8.19
C GLU A 184 3.32 -23.96 9.44
N VAL A 185 2.69 -24.17 10.60
CA VAL A 185 3.06 -23.52 11.86
C VAL A 185 4.55 -23.75 12.21
N GLU A 186 5.02 -24.97 12.07
CA GLU A 186 6.41 -25.31 12.42
C GLU A 186 7.43 -24.64 11.47
N ASP A 187 7.05 -24.46 10.19
CA ASP A 187 7.88 -23.74 9.22
C ASP A 187 7.97 -22.25 9.57
N LEU A 188 6.85 -21.66 10.00
CA LEU A 188 6.79 -20.26 10.44
C LEU A 188 7.60 -20.03 11.72
N LYS A 189 7.57 -20.97 12.67
CA LYS A 189 8.42 -20.93 13.87
C LYS A 189 9.91 -21.00 13.50
N GLU A 190 10.25 -21.88 12.56
CA GLU A 190 11.62 -21.98 12.05
C GLU A 190 12.07 -20.68 11.38
N LEU A 191 11.22 -20.04 10.56
CA LEU A 191 11.49 -18.76 9.93
C LEU A 191 11.73 -17.66 10.95
N VAL A 192 10.87 -17.51 11.97
CA VAL A 192 11.06 -16.52 13.04
C VAL A 192 12.42 -16.72 13.73
N LYS A 193 12.79 -17.96 14.03
CA LYS A 193 14.09 -18.27 14.65
C LYS A 193 15.26 -17.88 13.74
N LYS A 194 15.20 -18.22 12.45
CA LYS A 194 16.23 -17.89 11.47
C LYS A 194 16.33 -16.38 11.26
N PHE A 195 15.21 -15.66 11.19
CA PHE A 195 15.18 -14.21 11.07
C PHE A 195 15.83 -13.52 12.26
N LYS A 196 15.49 -13.93 13.48
CA LYS A 196 16.11 -13.38 14.69
C LYS A 196 17.62 -13.67 14.77
N ALA A 197 18.05 -14.83 14.29
CA ALA A 197 19.47 -15.16 14.18
C ALA A 197 20.18 -14.26 13.15
N ALA A 198 19.58 -14.03 11.98
CA ALA A 198 20.10 -13.10 10.97
C ALA A 198 20.17 -11.66 11.48
N VAL A 199 19.15 -11.20 12.23
CA VAL A 199 19.17 -9.90 12.91
C VAL A 199 20.36 -9.79 13.83
N LYS A 200 20.59 -10.78 14.68
CA LYS A 200 21.71 -10.79 15.63
C LYS A 200 23.07 -10.82 14.93
N GLU A 201 23.20 -11.62 13.88
CA GLU A 201 24.43 -11.72 13.09
C GLU A 201 24.78 -10.39 12.42
N GLN A 202 23.80 -9.74 11.79
CA GLN A 202 24.03 -8.52 11.01
C GLN A 202 24.14 -7.26 11.87
N THR A 203 23.34 -7.15 12.96
CA THR A 203 23.27 -5.95 13.80
C THR A 203 24.09 -6.05 15.08
N GLY A 204 24.51 -7.25 15.49
CA GLY A 204 25.13 -7.53 16.78
C GLY A 204 24.19 -7.46 17.99
N LYS A 205 22.87 -7.24 17.78
CA LYS A 205 21.86 -7.09 18.84
C LYS A 205 20.77 -8.15 18.70
N ASP A 206 20.21 -8.53 19.84
CA ASP A 206 19.01 -9.37 19.83
C ASP A 206 17.79 -8.58 19.35
N PHE A 207 16.81 -9.27 18.73
CA PHE A 207 15.55 -8.67 18.34
C PHE A 207 14.79 -8.17 19.58
N PRO A 208 14.25 -6.92 19.60
CA PRO A 208 13.62 -6.35 20.79
C PRO A 208 12.34 -7.11 21.18
N THR A 209 12.22 -7.49 22.45
CA THR A 209 11.07 -8.21 23.00
C THR A 209 10.10 -7.31 23.77
N CYS A 210 10.54 -6.12 24.20
CA CYS A 210 9.71 -5.13 24.89
C CYS A 210 8.83 -4.38 23.90
N ALA A 211 7.51 -4.43 24.06
CA ALA A 211 6.55 -3.79 23.18
C ALA A 211 6.77 -2.27 23.04
N TYR A 212 7.12 -1.57 24.12
CA TYR A 212 7.40 -0.14 24.07
C TYR A 212 8.73 0.19 23.39
N GLU A 213 9.76 -0.67 23.51
CA GLU A 213 11.00 -0.52 22.74
C GLU A 213 10.72 -0.67 21.22
N GLN A 214 9.91 -1.66 20.85
CA GLN A 214 9.45 -1.84 19.47
C GLN A 214 8.68 -0.61 18.98
N LEU A 215 7.77 -0.06 19.79
CA LEU A 215 6.98 1.11 19.44
C LEU A 215 7.86 2.33 19.17
N TRP A 216 8.80 2.63 20.06
CA TRP A 216 9.70 3.77 19.90
C TRP A 216 10.65 3.60 18.72
N GLY A 217 11.16 2.39 18.51
CA GLY A 217 11.97 2.07 17.32
C GLY A 217 11.19 2.35 16.03
N ALA A 218 9.94 1.90 15.96
CA ALA A 218 9.06 2.10 14.80
C ALA A 218 8.69 3.58 14.59
N VAL A 219 8.34 4.32 15.64
CA VAL A 219 8.04 5.77 15.56
C VAL A 219 9.24 6.54 15.01
N CYS A 220 10.44 6.26 15.53
CA CYS A 220 11.67 6.91 15.07
C CYS A 220 12.01 6.52 13.62
N ALA A 221 11.83 5.26 13.23
CA ALA A 221 12.03 4.81 11.85
C ALA A 221 11.09 5.53 10.88
N VAL A 222 9.82 5.74 11.25
CA VAL A 222 8.89 6.51 10.43
C VAL A 222 9.32 7.97 10.29
N PHE A 223 9.82 8.63 11.35
CA PHE A 223 10.38 9.97 11.21
C PHE A 223 11.61 9.98 10.29
N ASN A 224 12.52 9.01 10.45
CA ASN A 224 13.70 8.88 9.59
C ASN A 224 13.33 8.67 8.12
N SER A 225 12.22 7.95 7.84
CA SER A 225 11.78 7.69 6.47
C SER A 225 11.41 8.94 5.68
N TRP A 226 11.15 10.08 6.34
CA TRP A 226 11.00 11.38 5.68
C TRP A 226 12.22 11.79 4.88
N MET A 227 13.42 11.39 5.32
CA MET A 227 14.70 11.69 4.68
C MET A 227 15.28 10.51 3.88
N ASN A 228 14.50 9.45 3.61
CA ASN A 228 14.89 8.41 2.68
C ASN A 228 15.02 8.97 1.26
N GLU A 229 15.95 8.45 0.46
CA GLU A 229 16.24 8.93 -0.90
C GLU A 229 14.99 8.97 -1.78
N ARG A 230 14.16 7.91 -1.75
CA ARG A 230 12.89 7.85 -2.50
C ARG A 230 11.90 8.94 -2.07
N ALA A 231 11.82 9.23 -0.77
CA ALA A 231 10.94 10.30 -0.26
C ALA A 231 11.44 11.69 -0.65
N ILE A 232 12.75 11.92 -0.61
CA ILE A 232 13.38 13.17 -1.06
C ILE A 232 13.14 13.38 -2.56
N LEU A 233 13.37 12.32 -3.38
CA LEU A 233 13.14 12.38 -4.82
C LEU A 233 11.68 12.72 -5.16
N TYR A 234 10.74 12.03 -4.52
CA TYR A 234 9.31 12.27 -4.72
C TYR A 234 8.92 13.70 -4.34
N ARG A 235 9.41 14.21 -3.19
CA ARG A 235 9.13 15.58 -2.77
C ARG A 235 9.65 16.61 -3.77
N LYS A 236 10.85 16.40 -4.31
CA LYS A 236 11.42 17.28 -5.36
C LYS A 236 10.57 17.28 -6.63
N MET A 237 10.07 16.11 -7.04
CA MET A 237 9.22 15.98 -8.22
C MET A 237 7.86 16.66 -8.04
N GLU A 238 7.26 16.54 -6.86
CA GLU A 238 5.93 17.08 -6.53
C GLU A 238 5.98 18.50 -5.93
N GLY A 239 7.16 19.10 -5.79
CA GLY A 239 7.32 20.43 -5.20
C GLY A 239 6.91 20.51 -3.72
N ILE A 240 7.08 19.42 -2.96
CA ILE A 240 6.72 19.35 -1.53
C ILE A 240 7.90 19.83 -0.69
N PRO A 241 7.70 20.85 0.19
CA PRO A 241 8.76 21.39 1.04
C PRO A 241 9.31 20.37 2.05
N ASP A 242 10.63 20.36 2.22
CA ASP A 242 11.31 19.44 3.14
C ASP A 242 10.96 19.69 4.62
N GLU A 243 10.69 20.95 4.99
CA GLU A 243 10.32 21.36 6.35
C GLU A 243 8.92 20.93 6.80
N TRP A 244 8.10 20.36 5.91
CA TRP A 244 6.75 19.93 6.29
C TRP A 244 6.75 18.77 7.27
N GLY A 245 7.72 17.87 7.20
CA GLY A 245 7.78 16.66 8.01
C GLY A 245 6.64 15.68 7.75
N THR A 246 6.64 14.58 8.50
CA THR A 246 5.57 13.59 8.51
C THR A 246 4.97 13.43 9.91
N ALA A 247 3.66 13.22 9.99
CA ALA A 247 3.02 12.71 11.19
C ALA A 247 3.23 11.19 11.31
N VAL A 248 3.05 10.66 12.51
CA VAL A 248 3.05 9.22 12.78
C VAL A 248 1.70 8.82 13.35
N SER A 249 0.99 7.93 12.66
CA SER A 249 -0.26 7.36 13.15
C SER A 249 0.00 5.97 13.75
N VAL A 250 -0.35 5.80 15.01
CA VAL A 250 -0.34 4.52 15.72
C VAL A 250 -1.78 4.05 15.86
N GLN A 251 -2.09 2.86 15.36
CA GLN A 251 -3.46 2.37 15.24
C GLN A 251 -3.55 0.91 15.64
N ALA A 252 -4.63 0.54 16.33
CA ALA A 252 -4.92 -0.86 16.64
C ALA A 252 -4.96 -1.70 15.36
N MET A 253 -4.33 -2.87 15.39
CA MET A 253 -4.38 -3.81 14.27
C MET A 253 -5.76 -4.45 14.17
N VAL A 254 -6.22 -4.60 12.93
CA VAL A 254 -7.32 -5.49 12.51
C VAL A 254 -6.81 -6.38 11.39
N PHE A 255 -7.32 -7.60 11.30
CA PHE A 255 -6.68 -8.65 10.54
C PHE A 255 -7.61 -9.22 9.46
N GLY A 256 -7.19 -9.10 8.21
CA GLY A 256 -7.85 -9.70 7.05
C GLY A 256 -7.46 -11.15 6.78
N ASN A 257 -6.53 -11.71 7.57
CA ASN A 257 -5.98 -13.06 7.42
C ASN A 257 -6.33 -14.01 8.58
N MET A 258 -7.50 -13.82 9.20
CA MET A 258 -8.00 -14.69 10.27
C MET A 258 -8.93 -15.81 9.77
N GLY A 259 -8.90 -16.13 8.49
CA GLY A 259 -9.71 -17.18 7.87
C GLY A 259 -10.67 -16.65 6.80
N GLU A 260 -11.55 -17.51 6.31
CA GLU A 260 -12.43 -17.26 5.16
C GLU A 260 -13.49 -16.17 5.38
N SER A 261 -13.80 -15.82 6.63
CA SER A 261 -14.68 -14.70 6.98
C SER A 261 -13.95 -13.36 7.10
N SER A 262 -12.65 -13.35 6.77
CA SER A 262 -11.79 -12.19 6.84
C SER A 262 -11.21 -11.86 5.46
N ALA A 263 -11.03 -10.57 5.18
CA ALA A 263 -10.53 -10.08 3.91
C ALA A 263 -9.85 -8.72 4.08
N THR A 264 -9.09 -8.33 3.08
CA THR A 264 -8.57 -6.96 2.97
C THR A 264 -8.70 -6.46 1.54
N GLY A 265 -8.81 -5.16 1.34
CA GLY A 265 -8.95 -4.61 0.01
C GLY A 265 -8.74 -3.11 -0.08
N VAL A 266 -8.70 -2.66 -1.32
CA VAL A 266 -8.62 -1.26 -1.71
C VAL A 266 -9.75 -0.97 -2.70
N CYS A 267 -10.45 0.12 -2.52
CA CYS A 267 -11.57 0.50 -3.38
C CYS A 267 -11.60 1.99 -3.68
N PHE A 268 -12.28 2.31 -4.78
CA PHE A 268 -12.47 3.66 -5.28
C PHE A 268 -13.96 3.92 -5.47
N SER A 269 -14.43 5.08 -5.03
CA SER A 269 -15.83 5.45 -5.21
C SER A 269 -16.19 5.69 -6.69
N ARG A 270 -15.19 5.99 -7.53
CA ARG A 270 -15.30 6.13 -9.00
C ARG A 270 -14.08 5.51 -9.68
N ASP A 271 -14.19 5.18 -10.95
CA ASP A 271 -13.06 4.66 -11.72
C ASP A 271 -11.96 5.73 -11.89
N ALA A 272 -10.77 5.45 -11.36
CA ALA A 272 -9.64 6.38 -11.35
C ALA A 272 -9.00 6.57 -12.73
N ALA A 273 -9.23 5.65 -13.66
CA ALA A 273 -8.68 5.70 -15.02
C ALA A 273 -9.62 6.42 -16.00
N THR A 274 -10.92 6.16 -15.91
CA THR A 274 -11.92 6.67 -16.86
C THR A 274 -12.79 7.80 -16.29
N GLY A 275 -12.89 7.89 -14.96
CA GLY A 275 -13.81 8.80 -14.27
C GLY A 275 -15.27 8.34 -14.27
N GLU A 276 -15.55 7.11 -14.68
CA GLU A 276 -16.88 6.52 -14.62
C GLU A 276 -17.39 6.49 -13.17
N ASP A 277 -18.65 6.89 -12.97
CA ASP A 277 -19.31 6.80 -11.67
C ASP A 277 -19.68 5.35 -11.36
N LEU A 278 -18.65 4.59 -11.04
CA LEU A 278 -18.72 3.17 -10.78
C LEU A 278 -17.84 2.83 -9.59
N PHE A 279 -18.46 2.33 -8.51
CA PHE A 279 -17.74 1.76 -7.38
C PHE A 279 -16.92 0.55 -7.85
N ASN A 280 -15.62 0.57 -7.58
CA ASN A 280 -14.70 -0.47 -8.04
C ASN A 280 -13.55 -0.68 -7.04
N GLY A 281 -12.81 -1.75 -7.21
CA GLY A 281 -11.68 -2.07 -6.37
C GLY A 281 -11.40 -3.56 -6.32
N GLU A 282 -10.42 -3.90 -5.51
CA GLU A 282 -9.85 -5.24 -5.40
C GLU A 282 -9.79 -5.68 -3.95
N TYR A 283 -10.00 -6.98 -3.70
CA TYR A 283 -9.91 -7.57 -2.38
C TYR A 283 -9.31 -8.98 -2.43
N LEU A 284 -8.80 -9.44 -1.30
CA LEU A 284 -8.33 -10.80 -1.09
C LEU A 284 -8.92 -11.37 0.19
N ILE A 285 -9.51 -12.57 0.11
CA ILE A 285 -9.93 -13.33 1.29
C ILE A 285 -8.70 -13.91 1.97
N ASN A 286 -8.73 -13.92 3.28
CA ASN A 286 -7.67 -14.46 4.15
C ASN A 286 -6.28 -13.90 3.77
N ALA A 287 -6.15 -12.56 3.78
CA ALA A 287 -4.95 -11.83 3.37
C ALA A 287 -4.72 -10.56 4.19
N GLN A 288 -3.48 -10.09 4.24
CA GLN A 288 -3.14 -8.76 4.74
C GLN A 288 -3.05 -7.74 3.59
N GLY A 289 -3.05 -6.42 3.93
CA GLY A 289 -3.01 -5.35 2.93
C GLY A 289 -1.82 -5.41 1.98
N GLU A 290 -0.68 -5.88 2.46
CA GLU A 290 0.54 -6.08 1.67
C GLU A 290 0.31 -7.07 0.52
N ASP A 291 -0.43 -8.15 0.76
CA ASP A 291 -0.69 -9.20 -0.23
C ASP A 291 -1.50 -8.67 -1.44
N VAL A 292 -2.40 -7.66 -1.21
CA VAL A 292 -3.16 -7.01 -2.28
C VAL A 292 -2.26 -6.12 -3.13
N VAL A 293 -1.39 -5.34 -2.48
CA VAL A 293 -0.53 -4.35 -3.15
C VAL A 293 0.63 -5.02 -3.87
N ALA A 294 1.23 -6.06 -3.27
CA ALA A 294 2.34 -6.82 -3.86
C ALA A 294 1.91 -7.65 -5.08
N GLY A 295 0.62 -8.00 -5.20
CA GLY A 295 0.14 -8.77 -6.35
C GLY A 295 0.62 -10.23 -6.40
N ILE A 296 1.06 -10.77 -5.28
CA ILE A 296 1.49 -12.18 -5.15
C ILE A 296 0.36 -13.15 -5.47
N ARG A 297 -0.86 -12.79 -5.09
CA ARG A 297 -2.11 -13.48 -5.42
C ARG A 297 -2.93 -12.61 -6.36
N THR A 298 -3.67 -13.20 -7.29
CA THR A 298 -4.62 -12.46 -8.15
C THR A 298 -5.77 -11.94 -7.28
N PRO A 299 -5.92 -10.62 -7.11
CA PRO A 299 -7.01 -10.08 -6.32
C PRO A 299 -8.34 -10.24 -7.05
N GLN A 300 -9.40 -10.39 -6.27
CA GLN A 300 -10.77 -10.45 -6.75
C GLN A 300 -11.38 -9.05 -6.79
N GLN A 301 -12.37 -8.85 -7.65
CA GLN A 301 -13.03 -7.56 -7.80
C GLN A 301 -14.13 -7.37 -6.74
N ILE A 302 -14.35 -6.14 -6.30
CA ILE A 302 -15.36 -5.82 -5.29
C ILE A 302 -16.77 -5.97 -5.86
N THR A 303 -17.03 -5.42 -7.06
CA THR A 303 -18.34 -5.47 -7.70
C THR A 303 -18.45 -6.62 -8.71
N LYS A 304 -19.66 -7.16 -8.88
CA LYS A 304 -19.94 -8.18 -9.89
C LYS A 304 -19.65 -7.67 -11.32
N ILE A 305 -20.02 -6.43 -11.62
CA ILE A 305 -19.72 -5.81 -12.92
C ILE A 305 -18.22 -5.72 -13.16
N GLY A 306 -17.45 -5.29 -12.15
CA GLY A 306 -15.99 -5.24 -12.21
C GLY A 306 -15.39 -6.63 -12.44
N SER A 307 -15.89 -7.66 -11.73
CA SER A 307 -15.45 -9.05 -11.89
C SER A 307 -15.74 -9.60 -13.28
N GLN A 308 -16.89 -9.30 -13.86
CA GLN A 308 -17.25 -9.70 -15.23
C GLN A 308 -16.36 -9.02 -16.27
N ARG A 309 -16.14 -7.69 -16.16
CA ARG A 309 -15.21 -6.95 -17.02
C ARG A 309 -13.78 -7.49 -16.93
N TRP A 310 -13.32 -7.80 -15.72
CA TRP A 310 -12.01 -8.40 -15.50
C TRP A 310 -11.90 -9.78 -16.18
N ALA A 311 -12.88 -10.64 -16.01
CA ALA A 311 -12.90 -11.98 -16.59
C ALA A 311 -12.88 -11.94 -18.13
N GLU A 312 -13.64 -11.02 -18.75
CA GLU A 312 -13.61 -10.81 -20.19
C GLU A 312 -12.21 -10.40 -20.69
N LEU A 313 -11.56 -9.46 -20.00
CA LEU A 313 -10.20 -9.02 -20.33
C LEU A 313 -9.16 -10.11 -20.12
N ALA A 314 -9.29 -10.90 -19.05
CA ALA A 314 -8.38 -11.99 -18.70
C ALA A 314 -8.63 -13.27 -19.52
N GLY A 315 -9.74 -13.35 -20.26
CA GLY A 315 -10.12 -14.55 -21.00
C GLY A 315 -10.59 -15.70 -20.10
N VAL A 316 -11.13 -15.39 -18.92
CA VAL A 316 -11.64 -16.33 -17.94
C VAL A 316 -13.14 -16.59 -18.20
N SER A 317 -13.59 -17.85 -18.19
CA SER A 317 -15.00 -18.17 -18.36
C SER A 317 -15.84 -17.77 -17.15
N GLU A 318 -17.15 -17.53 -17.33
CA GLU A 318 -18.05 -17.16 -16.23
C GLU A 318 -18.12 -18.25 -15.15
N GLU A 319 -18.06 -19.54 -15.52
CA GLU A 319 -18.00 -20.64 -14.56
C GLU A 319 -16.73 -20.58 -13.69
N GLU A 320 -15.59 -20.32 -14.31
CA GLU A 320 -14.33 -20.20 -13.61
C GLU A 320 -14.29 -18.92 -12.76
N ARG A 321 -14.82 -17.80 -13.27
CA ARG A 321 -14.96 -16.56 -12.52
C ARG A 321 -15.73 -16.76 -11.23
N VAL A 322 -16.93 -17.33 -11.32
CA VAL A 322 -17.80 -17.55 -10.14
C VAL A 322 -17.17 -18.54 -9.15
N SER A 323 -16.48 -19.57 -9.63
CA SER A 323 -15.93 -20.59 -8.75
C SER A 323 -14.60 -20.20 -8.09
N LYS A 324 -13.73 -19.47 -8.80
CA LYS A 324 -12.37 -19.15 -8.31
C LYS A 324 -12.16 -17.67 -7.97
N TYR A 325 -12.92 -16.78 -8.63
CA TYR A 325 -12.74 -15.34 -8.52
C TYR A 325 -14.08 -14.60 -8.30
N PRO A 326 -14.93 -15.05 -7.36
CA PRO A 326 -16.19 -14.37 -7.09
C PRO A 326 -15.92 -12.94 -6.64
N SER A 327 -16.79 -11.99 -7.04
CA SER A 327 -16.75 -10.63 -6.51
C SER A 327 -17.07 -10.63 -5.01
N MET A 328 -16.69 -9.54 -4.30
CA MET A 328 -17.10 -9.36 -2.89
C MET A 328 -18.63 -9.28 -2.77
N GLU A 329 -19.29 -8.65 -3.76
CA GLU A 329 -20.75 -8.59 -3.87
C GLU A 329 -21.40 -9.99 -3.83
N GLU A 330 -20.75 -11.00 -4.43
CA GLU A 330 -21.21 -12.39 -4.46
C GLU A 330 -20.74 -13.21 -3.25
N ALA A 331 -19.49 -13.02 -2.81
CA ALA A 331 -18.88 -13.81 -1.74
C ALA A 331 -19.21 -13.32 -0.31
N MET A 332 -19.39 -12.00 -0.14
CA MET A 332 -19.62 -11.34 1.15
C MET A 332 -20.72 -10.25 1.01
N PRO A 333 -21.95 -10.59 0.62
CA PRO A 333 -22.97 -9.60 0.22
C PRO A 333 -23.33 -8.58 1.30
N GLU A 334 -23.38 -8.97 2.57
CA GLU A 334 -23.69 -8.04 3.67
C GLU A 334 -22.56 -7.04 3.91
N ILE A 335 -21.31 -7.50 3.83
CA ILE A 335 -20.12 -6.64 3.92
C ILE A 335 -20.05 -5.70 2.73
N TYR A 336 -20.30 -6.20 1.51
CA TYR A 336 -20.34 -5.36 0.31
C TYR A 336 -21.38 -4.25 0.44
N LYS A 337 -22.59 -4.57 0.92
CA LYS A 337 -23.66 -3.59 1.12
C LYS A 337 -23.28 -2.49 2.14
N GLU A 338 -22.61 -2.89 3.23
CA GLU A 338 -22.08 -1.93 4.22
C GLU A 338 -20.98 -1.07 3.61
N LEU A 339 -20.04 -1.69 2.88
CA LEU A 339 -18.94 -1.01 2.20
C LEU A 339 -19.44 0.00 1.18
N ASP A 340 -20.43 -0.37 0.36
CA ASP A 340 -21.05 0.51 -0.64
C ASP A 340 -21.78 1.71 0.00
N ALA A 341 -22.49 1.50 1.08
CA ALA A 341 -23.11 2.59 1.83
C ALA A 341 -22.08 3.56 2.43
N LEU A 342 -20.96 3.03 2.95
CA LEU A 342 -19.91 3.83 3.57
C LEU A 342 -19.05 4.57 2.53
N GLN A 343 -18.75 3.98 1.37
CA GLN A 343 -18.05 4.67 0.30
C GLN A 343 -18.87 5.84 -0.23
N THR A 344 -20.18 5.65 -0.42
CA THR A 344 -21.11 6.73 -0.81
C THR A 344 -21.13 7.85 0.24
N LYS A 345 -21.16 7.50 1.53
CA LYS A 345 -21.09 8.47 2.62
C LYS A 345 -19.80 9.29 2.60
N LEU A 346 -18.66 8.63 2.35
CA LEU A 346 -17.34 9.28 2.28
C LEU A 346 -17.24 10.21 1.06
N GLU A 347 -17.67 9.78 -0.14
CA GLU A 347 -17.68 10.63 -1.32
C GLU A 347 -18.55 11.88 -1.12
N ASN A 348 -19.75 11.71 -0.56
CA ASN A 348 -20.66 12.82 -0.25
C ASN A 348 -20.07 13.79 0.79
N HIS A 349 -19.38 13.26 1.81
CA HIS A 349 -18.78 14.07 2.85
C HIS A 349 -17.59 14.90 2.33
N TYR A 350 -16.65 14.26 1.64
CA TYR A 350 -15.46 14.93 1.07
C TYR A 350 -15.77 15.66 -0.25
N ARG A 351 -16.92 15.38 -0.85
CA ARG A 351 -17.37 15.94 -2.14
C ARG A 351 -16.34 15.71 -3.25
N ASP A 352 -15.65 14.58 -3.19
CA ASP A 352 -14.65 14.17 -4.17
C ASP A 352 -14.52 12.65 -4.18
N MET A 353 -14.07 12.09 -5.30
CA MET A 353 -13.71 10.68 -5.43
C MET A 353 -12.77 10.25 -4.32
N GLN A 354 -13.09 9.14 -3.67
CA GLN A 354 -12.31 8.58 -2.57
C GLN A 354 -11.60 7.29 -2.98
N ASP A 355 -10.36 7.18 -2.52
CA ASP A 355 -9.51 5.99 -2.49
C ASP A 355 -9.47 5.49 -1.05
N MET A 356 -9.92 4.26 -0.81
CA MET A 356 -10.19 3.72 0.52
C MET A 356 -9.49 2.38 0.71
N GLU A 357 -8.85 2.22 1.86
CA GLU A 357 -8.30 0.94 2.31
C GLU A 357 -9.21 0.38 3.41
N PHE A 358 -9.58 -0.89 3.31
CA PHE A 358 -10.44 -1.54 4.28
C PHE A 358 -9.97 -2.96 4.63
N THR A 359 -10.41 -3.43 5.78
CA THR A 359 -10.19 -4.80 6.26
C THR A 359 -11.50 -5.34 6.83
N VAL A 360 -11.81 -6.58 6.52
CA VAL A 360 -12.88 -7.36 7.15
C VAL A 360 -12.23 -8.34 8.10
N GLN A 361 -12.49 -8.20 9.39
CA GLN A 361 -12.05 -9.15 10.40
C GLN A 361 -13.24 -9.93 10.92
N GLU A 362 -13.30 -11.23 10.65
CA GLU A 362 -14.36 -12.12 11.15
C GLU A 362 -15.77 -11.55 10.89
N GLY A 363 -16.02 -11.09 9.66
CA GLY A 363 -17.29 -10.52 9.26
C GLY A 363 -17.56 -9.09 9.73
N LYS A 364 -16.59 -8.40 10.30
CA LYS A 364 -16.70 -7.00 10.70
C LYS A 364 -15.84 -6.09 9.82
N LEU A 365 -16.46 -5.11 9.19
CA LEU A 365 -15.80 -4.14 8.33
C LEU A 365 -15.07 -3.04 9.12
N TRP A 366 -13.87 -2.67 8.65
CA TRP A 366 -13.05 -1.60 9.20
C TRP A 366 -12.39 -0.80 8.07
N PHE A 367 -12.40 0.53 8.17
CA PHE A 367 -11.67 1.41 7.28
C PHE A 367 -10.32 1.78 7.89
N LEU A 368 -9.25 1.60 7.11
CA LEU A 368 -7.88 1.88 7.55
C LEU A 368 -7.37 3.23 7.06
N GLN A 369 -7.91 3.70 5.93
CA GLN A 369 -7.53 4.96 5.31
C GLN A 369 -8.60 5.40 4.31
N THR A 370 -8.78 6.71 4.16
CA THR A 370 -9.39 7.33 2.98
C THR A 370 -8.54 8.50 2.53
N ARG A 371 -8.55 8.77 1.22
CA ARG A 371 -7.89 9.92 0.60
C ARG A 371 -8.58 10.27 -0.71
N ASN A 372 -8.36 11.50 -1.20
CA ASN A 372 -8.77 11.84 -2.56
C ASN A 372 -7.97 10.96 -3.54
N GLY A 373 -8.66 10.25 -4.40
CA GLY A 373 -8.06 9.28 -5.32
C GLY A 373 -7.16 9.94 -6.35
N LYS A 374 -5.94 9.41 -6.51
CA LYS A 374 -5.09 9.73 -7.66
C LYS A 374 -5.78 9.21 -8.93
N ARG A 375 -5.88 10.06 -9.94
CA ARG A 375 -6.67 9.81 -11.16
C ARG A 375 -5.97 10.35 -12.39
N THR A 376 -6.31 9.83 -13.56
CA THR A 376 -5.81 10.32 -14.85
C THR A 376 -6.36 11.68 -15.18
N GLY A 377 -5.76 12.40 -16.14
CA GLY A 377 -6.26 13.70 -16.61
C GLY A 377 -7.68 13.61 -17.18
N ALA A 378 -8.00 12.55 -17.91
CA ALA A 378 -9.35 12.32 -18.43
C ALA A 378 -10.37 12.09 -17.30
N ALA A 379 -10.02 11.22 -16.34
CA ALA A 379 -10.88 10.96 -15.17
C ALA A 379 -11.06 12.23 -14.32
N MET A 380 -10.02 13.04 -14.15
CA MET A 380 -10.07 14.30 -13.40
C MET A 380 -11.14 15.25 -13.96
N VAL A 381 -11.13 15.49 -15.27
CA VAL A 381 -12.12 16.37 -15.93
C VAL A 381 -13.52 15.78 -15.82
N LYS A 382 -13.67 14.48 -16.12
CA LYS A 382 -14.98 13.81 -16.06
C LYS A 382 -15.56 13.85 -14.65
N ILE A 383 -14.80 13.49 -13.63
CA ILE A 383 -15.26 13.49 -12.23
C ILE A 383 -15.64 14.91 -11.79
N ALA A 384 -14.83 15.94 -12.12
CA ALA A 384 -15.14 17.32 -11.79
C ALA A 384 -16.47 17.77 -12.39
N MET A 385 -16.73 17.41 -13.65
CA MET A 385 -17.98 17.73 -14.34
C MET A 385 -19.18 16.96 -13.79
N ASP A 386 -19.01 15.66 -13.49
CA ASP A 386 -20.08 14.83 -12.92
C ASP A 386 -20.49 15.35 -11.53
N LEU A 387 -19.52 15.66 -10.66
CA LEU A 387 -19.78 16.23 -9.33
C LEU A 387 -20.43 17.62 -9.39
N LEU A 388 -20.08 18.44 -10.40
CA LEU A 388 -20.73 19.72 -10.66
C LEU A 388 -22.20 19.51 -11.08
N HIS A 389 -22.46 18.63 -12.04
CA HIS A 389 -23.82 18.33 -12.51
C HIS A 389 -24.69 17.69 -11.42
N GLN A 390 -24.10 16.92 -10.51
CA GLN A 390 -24.77 16.37 -9.33
C GLN A 390 -25.03 17.43 -8.24
N GLY A 391 -24.54 18.65 -8.41
CA GLY A 391 -24.68 19.74 -7.41
C GLY A 391 -23.84 19.54 -6.16
N MET A 392 -22.87 18.62 -6.17
CA MET A 392 -21.99 18.36 -5.04
C MET A 392 -20.92 19.46 -4.87
N ILE A 393 -20.49 20.07 -5.97
CA ILE A 393 -19.49 21.15 -5.99
C ILE A 393 -19.97 22.29 -6.90
N ASP A 394 -19.41 23.48 -6.72
CA ASP A 394 -19.63 24.63 -7.58
C ASP A 394 -18.64 24.68 -8.76
N GLU A 395 -18.90 25.56 -9.74
CA GLU A 395 -18.06 25.73 -10.94
C GLU A 395 -16.61 26.10 -10.58
N LYS A 396 -16.44 26.96 -9.57
CA LYS A 396 -15.10 27.37 -9.11
C LYS A 396 -14.32 26.17 -8.57
N THR A 397 -14.95 25.35 -7.75
CA THR A 397 -14.35 24.14 -7.20
C THR A 397 -14.03 23.12 -8.31
N ALA A 398 -14.94 22.93 -9.27
CA ALA A 398 -14.71 22.05 -10.41
C ALA A 398 -13.48 22.49 -11.23
N LEU A 399 -13.39 23.80 -11.53
CA LEU A 399 -12.24 24.38 -12.25
C LEU A 399 -10.94 24.23 -11.46
N MET A 400 -10.95 24.52 -10.15
CA MET A 400 -9.76 24.41 -9.28
C MET A 400 -9.25 22.98 -9.11
N ARG A 401 -10.09 21.97 -9.34
CA ARG A 401 -9.70 20.55 -9.30
C ARG A 401 -9.08 20.04 -10.60
N CYS A 402 -9.23 20.81 -11.69
CA CYS A 402 -8.59 20.50 -12.96
C CYS A 402 -7.15 21.05 -12.96
N GLU A 403 -6.21 20.21 -12.60
CA GLU A 403 -4.77 20.55 -12.58
C GLU A 403 -4.27 20.74 -14.02
N PRO A 404 -3.76 21.93 -14.43
CA PRO A 404 -3.36 22.19 -15.82
C PRO A 404 -2.34 21.19 -16.36
N ASN A 405 -1.35 20.79 -15.55
CA ASN A 405 -0.31 19.85 -15.96
C ASN A 405 -0.88 18.47 -16.31
N LYS A 406 -1.99 18.07 -15.70
CA LYS A 406 -2.67 16.80 -16.01
C LYS A 406 -3.50 16.86 -17.30
N LEU A 407 -3.80 18.04 -17.80
CA LEU A 407 -4.47 18.16 -19.10
C LEU A 407 -3.54 17.74 -20.25
N ASP A 408 -2.25 17.86 -20.09
CA ASP A 408 -1.25 17.40 -21.06
C ASP A 408 -1.33 15.87 -21.26
N GLU A 409 -1.81 15.13 -20.27
CA GLU A 409 -2.06 13.69 -20.40
C GLU A 409 -3.10 13.37 -21.49
N LEU A 410 -4.01 14.28 -21.79
CA LEU A 410 -5.02 14.11 -22.86
C LEU A 410 -4.40 14.17 -24.26
N LEU A 411 -3.15 14.65 -24.38
CA LEU A 411 -2.38 14.73 -25.59
C LEU A 411 -1.39 13.56 -25.74
N HIS A 412 -1.48 12.54 -24.89
CA HIS A 412 -0.59 11.38 -24.95
C HIS A 412 -0.61 10.72 -26.35
N PRO A 413 0.54 10.22 -26.81
CA PRO A 413 0.60 9.48 -28.06
C PRO A 413 -0.31 8.25 -27.99
N VAL A 414 -0.96 7.95 -29.11
CA VAL A 414 -1.75 6.74 -29.31
C VAL A 414 -1.17 5.97 -30.47
N PHE A 415 -1.32 4.65 -30.48
CA PHE A 415 -0.91 3.85 -31.63
C PHE A 415 -1.83 4.08 -32.83
N ASP A 416 -1.23 4.08 -34.03
CA ASP A 416 -2.02 4.05 -35.27
C ASP A 416 -2.91 2.81 -35.28
N LYS A 417 -4.22 3.01 -35.53
CA LYS A 417 -5.22 1.93 -35.46
C LYS A 417 -4.97 0.80 -36.46
N THR A 418 -4.35 1.12 -37.62
CA THR A 418 -4.05 0.12 -38.64
C THR A 418 -2.81 -0.69 -38.26
N ALA A 419 -1.77 -0.02 -37.79
CA ALA A 419 -0.56 -0.66 -37.28
C ALA A 419 -0.87 -1.58 -36.09
N LEU A 420 -1.76 -1.13 -35.20
CA LEU A 420 -2.18 -1.90 -34.02
C LEU A 420 -2.86 -3.23 -34.40
N LYS A 421 -3.73 -3.23 -35.44
CA LYS A 421 -4.38 -4.45 -35.94
C LYS A 421 -3.41 -5.45 -36.54
N GLN A 422 -2.25 -5.00 -37.04
CA GLN A 422 -1.20 -5.83 -37.63
C GLN A 422 -0.12 -6.22 -36.62
N ALA A 423 -0.07 -5.61 -35.46
CA ALA A 423 0.91 -5.88 -34.45
C ALA A 423 0.72 -7.27 -33.82
N LYS A 424 1.84 -7.95 -33.56
CA LYS A 424 1.82 -9.21 -32.81
C LYS A 424 1.63 -8.89 -31.32
N VAL A 425 0.50 -9.31 -30.78
CA VAL A 425 0.26 -9.23 -29.33
C VAL A 425 1.14 -10.28 -28.64
N LEU A 426 2.00 -9.84 -27.73
CA LEU A 426 2.90 -10.71 -26.96
C LEU A 426 2.23 -11.16 -25.65
N THR A 427 1.55 -10.24 -24.99
CA THR A 427 0.83 -10.47 -23.73
C THR A 427 -0.31 -9.48 -23.60
N ARG A 428 -1.16 -9.71 -22.59
CA ARG A 428 -2.23 -8.80 -22.18
C ARG A 428 -2.12 -8.54 -20.69
N GLY A 429 -2.49 -7.35 -20.25
CA GLY A 429 -2.57 -6.96 -18.86
C GLY A 429 -3.66 -5.92 -18.66
N LEU A 430 -3.78 -5.42 -17.42
CA LEU A 430 -4.75 -4.42 -17.04
C LEU A 430 -4.28 -3.03 -17.48
N PRO A 431 -5.15 -2.20 -18.09
CA PRO A 431 -4.82 -0.84 -18.54
C PRO A 431 -4.75 0.11 -17.34
N ALA A 432 -3.66 0.07 -16.62
CA ALA A 432 -3.50 0.78 -15.35
C ALA A 432 -3.37 2.30 -15.50
N SER A 433 -2.76 2.76 -16.61
CA SER A 433 -2.66 4.17 -16.99
C SER A 433 -2.63 4.30 -18.51
N PRO A 434 -3.34 5.28 -19.10
CA PRO A 434 -3.48 5.40 -20.54
C PRO A 434 -2.19 5.85 -21.24
N GLY A 435 -2.16 5.70 -22.57
CA GLY A 435 -1.08 6.14 -23.44
C GLY A 435 -0.52 5.02 -24.31
N ALA A 436 0.49 5.37 -25.12
CA ALA A 436 1.26 4.45 -25.94
C ALA A 436 2.75 4.70 -25.71
N ALA A 437 3.49 3.65 -25.41
CA ALA A 437 4.91 3.75 -25.14
C ALA A 437 5.71 2.85 -26.07
N THR A 438 6.84 3.36 -26.56
CA THR A 438 7.81 2.61 -27.33
C THR A 438 9.21 2.91 -26.83
N GLY A 439 10.05 1.88 -26.72
CA GLY A 439 11.42 2.06 -26.25
C GLY A 439 12.17 0.74 -26.13
N GLN A 440 13.42 0.83 -25.70
CA GLN A 440 14.22 -0.33 -25.36
C GLN A 440 13.80 -0.86 -23.99
N ILE A 441 13.72 -2.17 -23.87
CA ILE A 441 13.32 -2.80 -22.60
C ILE A 441 14.45 -2.73 -21.60
N VAL A 442 14.12 -2.31 -20.37
CA VAL A 442 15.01 -2.32 -19.22
C VAL A 442 14.32 -3.00 -18.04
N PHE A 443 15.08 -3.72 -17.24
CA PHE A 443 14.56 -4.49 -16.10
C PHE A 443 14.87 -3.86 -14.74
N PHE A 444 15.77 -2.89 -14.69
CA PHE A 444 16.18 -2.22 -13.47
C PHE A 444 15.99 -0.71 -13.58
N ALA A 445 15.63 -0.08 -12.46
CA ALA A 445 15.39 1.36 -12.40
C ALA A 445 16.63 2.19 -12.75
N ASP A 446 17.81 1.72 -12.35
CA ASP A 446 19.07 2.38 -12.63
C ASP A 446 19.43 2.32 -14.12
N ASP A 447 19.21 1.15 -14.78
CA ASP A 447 19.41 1.01 -16.23
C ASP A 447 18.49 1.96 -16.99
N ALA A 448 17.24 2.12 -16.50
CA ALA A 448 16.30 3.08 -17.09
C ALA A 448 16.84 4.50 -17.00
N ALA A 449 17.36 4.90 -15.84
CA ALA A 449 17.93 6.23 -15.62
C ALA A 449 19.21 6.44 -16.47
N GLU A 450 20.13 5.48 -16.50
CA GLU A 450 21.37 5.54 -17.27
C GLU A 450 21.09 5.64 -18.78
N TRP A 451 20.22 4.76 -19.30
CA TRP A 451 19.90 4.73 -20.71
C TRP A 451 19.14 5.96 -21.18
N HIS A 452 18.24 6.47 -20.32
CA HIS A 452 17.57 7.74 -20.58
C HIS A 452 18.56 8.91 -20.63
N ALA A 453 19.51 8.98 -19.69
CA ALA A 453 20.58 9.97 -19.70
C ALA A 453 21.47 9.89 -20.96
N ALA A 454 21.61 8.67 -21.53
CA ALA A 454 22.28 8.44 -22.81
C ALA A 454 21.39 8.76 -24.04
N GLY A 455 20.21 9.36 -23.85
CA GLY A 455 19.28 9.76 -24.92
C GLY A 455 18.45 8.62 -25.51
N LYS A 456 18.38 7.45 -24.85
CA LYS A 456 17.56 6.32 -25.29
C LYS A 456 16.15 6.43 -24.71
N ARG A 457 15.15 6.04 -25.50
CA ARG A 457 13.79 5.82 -25.00
C ARG A 457 13.72 4.42 -24.39
N VAL A 458 13.20 4.30 -23.17
CA VAL A 458 13.16 3.04 -22.43
C VAL A 458 11.74 2.70 -21.98
N VAL A 459 11.43 1.41 -21.95
CA VAL A 459 10.23 0.84 -21.38
C VAL A 459 10.67 -0.06 -20.23
N MET A 460 10.18 0.23 -19.05
CA MET A 460 10.54 -0.50 -17.84
C MET A 460 9.63 -1.73 -17.67
N VAL A 461 10.24 -2.92 -17.59
CA VAL A 461 9.54 -4.20 -17.47
C VAL A 461 9.96 -4.88 -16.17
N ARG A 462 9.01 -5.11 -15.27
CA ARG A 462 9.26 -5.66 -13.95
C ARG A 462 8.32 -6.85 -13.67
N ILE A 463 8.70 -7.72 -12.74
CA ILE A 463 7.73 -8.66 -12.14
C ILE A 463 6.67 -7.85 -11.43
N GLU A 464 7.08 -6.94 -10.56
CA GLU A 464 6.28 -5.92 -9.87
C GLU A 464 7.18 -4.71 -9.62
N THR A 465 6.63 -3.53 -9.35
CA THR A 465 7.42 -2.36 -8.97
C THR A 465 7.33 -2.12 -7.47
N SER A 466 8.42 -1.60 -6.93
CA SER A 466 8.55 -1.15 -5.55
C SER A 466 8.82 0.37 -5.49
N PRO A 467 8.75 1.01 -4.32
CA PRO A 467 9.08 2.43 -4.17
C PRO A 467 10.51 2.81 -4.60
N GLU A 468 11.43 1.85 -4.57
CA GLU A 468 12.80 2.00 -5.02
C GLU A 468 12.90 2.18 -6.55
N ASP A 469 11.92 1.70 -7.30
CA ASP A 469 11.85 1.81 -8.76
C ASP A 469 11.44 3.20 -9.28
N LEU A 470 11.09 4.13 -8.37
CA LEU A 470 10.51 5.44 -8.70
C LEU A 470 11.35 6.24 -9.72
N ALA A 471 12.68 6.25 -9.56
CA ALA A 471 13.57 6.97 -10.46
C ALA A 471 13.51 6.43 -11.89
N GLY A 472 13.49 5.11 -12.05
CA GLY A 472 13.34 4.45 -13.35
C GLY A 472 11.95 4.66 -13.97
N MET A 473 10.90 4.58 -13.14
CA MET A 473 9.51 4.83 -13.59
C MET A 473 9.33 6.26 -14.10
N ALA A 474 9.97 7.24 -13.46
CA ALA A 474 9.87 8.66 -13.85
C ALA A 474 10.44 8.94 -15.23
N VAL A 475 11.53 8.28 -15.62
CA VAL A 475 12.22 8.49 -16.91
C VAL A 475 11.74 7.54 -18.01
N ALA A 476 11.09 6.43 -17.67
CA ALA A 476 10.56 5.48 -18.64
C ALA A 476 9.41 6.10 -19.47
N GLU A 477 9.33 5.70 -20.75
CA GLU A 477 8.19 6.04 -21.61
C GLU A 477 6.92 5.28 -21.22
N GLY A 478 7.08 4.07 -20.68
CA GLY A 478 6.00 3.23 -20.20
C GLY A 478 6.48 2.15 -19.25
N ILE A 479 5.53 1.59 -18.51
CA ILE A 479 5.76 0.60 -17.46
C ILE A 479 4.92 -0.63 -17.76
N LEU A 480 5.53 -1.82 -17.69
CA LEU A 480 4.88 -3.11 -17.84
C LEU A 480 5.22 -3.98 -16.64
N THR A 481 4.23 -4.53 -15.96
CA THR A 481 4.47 -5.49 -14.88
C THR A 481 3.79 -6.83 -15.14
N ALA A 482 4.48 -7.92 -14.76
CA ALA A 482 3.93 -9.27 -14.84
C ALA A 482 2.86 -9.51 -13.75
N ARG A 483 3.00 -8.88 -12.59
CA ARG A 483 2.09 -8.97 -11.45
C ARG A 483 1.49 -7.60 -11.11
N GLY A 484 0.48 -7.60 -10.25
CA GLY A 484 -0.19 -6.41 -9.74
C GLY A 484 -1.51 -6.11 -10.43
N GLY A 485 -2.46 -5.59 -9.65
CA GLY A 485 -3.77 -5.14 -10.11
C GLY A 485 -3.82 -3.64 -10.40
N MET A 486 -5.03 -3.12 -10.53
CA MET A 486 -5.30 -1.67 -10.73
C MET A 486 -4.94 -0.82 -9.51
N THR A 487 -4.73 -1.44 -8.37
CA THR A 487 -4.37 -0.83 -7.08
C THR A 487 -2.91 -1.03 -6.71
N SER A 488 -2.14 -1.76 -7.53
CA SER A 488 -0.70 -2.02 -7.30
C SER A 488 0.13 -0.74 -7.31
N HIS A 489 1.33 -0.79 -6.74
CA HIS A 489 2.29 0.31 -6.73
C HIS A 489 2.52 0.86 -8.15
N ALA A 490 2.77 -0.03 -9.14
CA ALA A 490 2.95 0.36 -10.54
C ALA A 490 1.76 1.19 -11.06
N ALA A 491 0.52 0.72 -10.83
CA ALA A 491 -0.70 1.35 -11.31
C ALA A 491 -0.92 2.73 -10.67
N VAL A 492 -0.77 2.83 -9.34
CA VAL A 492 -1.02 4.08 -8.59
C VAL A 492 0.02 5.14 -8.92
N VAL A 493 1.29 4.76 -8.94
CA VAL A 493 2.41 5.69 -9.21
C VAL A 493 2.40 6.14 -10.68
N ALA A 494 2.21 5.22 -11.63
CA ALA A 494 2.14 5.57 -13.04
C ALA A 494 1.01 6.56 -13.35
N ARG A 495 -0.18 6.35 -12.78
CA ARG A 495 -1.30 7.32 -12.88
C ARG A 495 -0.95 8.67 -12.27
N GLY A 496 -0.25 8.67 -11.13
CA GLY A 496 0.21 9.91 -10.50
C GLY A 496 1.18 10.69 -11.39
N MET A 497 2.05 9.97 -12.13
CA MET A 497 3.07 10.55 -13.03
C MET A 497 2.57 10.79 -14.45
N GLY A 498 1.34 10.40 -14.81
CA GLY A 498 0.84 10.44 -16.19
C GLY A 498 1.61 9.52 -17.14
N LYS A 499 2.19 8.42 -16.67
CA LYS A 499 2.95 7.47 -17.49
C LYS A 499 2.08 6.30 -17.95
N CYS A 500 2.23 5.90 -19.23
CA CYS A 500 1.58 4.70 -19.74
C CYS A 500 1.94 3.47 -18.90
N CYS A 501 0.93 2.71 -18.47
CA CYS A 501 1.18 1.52 -17.63
C CYS A 501 0.22 0.38 -17.96
N VAL A 502 0.80 -0.80 -18.17
CA VAL A 502 0.09 -2.07 -18.23
C VAL A 502 0.55 -2.93 -17.05
N SER A 503 -0.37 -3.32 -16.19
CA SER A 503 -0.05 -4.15 -15.01
C SER A 503 -0.71 -5.53 -15.09
N GLY A 504 -0.15 -6.51 -14.35
CA GLY A 504 -0.74 -7.85 -14.26
C GLY A 504 -0.68 -8.67 -15.55
N ALA A 505 0.35 -8.48 -16.37
CA ALA A 505 0.59 -9.27 -17.57
C ALA A 505 1.18 -10.66 -17.24
N GLY A 506 0.42 -11.50 -16.54
CA GLY A 506 0.85 -12.75 -15.91
C GLY A 506 1.40 -13.83 -16.84
N ALA A 507 1.23 -13.68 -18.16
CA ALA A 507 1.86 -14.57 -19.14
C ALA A 507 3.37 -14.29 -19.34
N LEU A 508 3.88 -13.15 -18.82
CA LEU A 508 5.29 -12.83 -18.85
C LEU A 508 6.04 -13.54 -17.72
N ASN A 509 7.08 -14.26 -18.06
CA ASN A 509 8.04 -14.79 -17.11
C ASN A 509 9.35 -14.00 -17.25
N ILE A 510 9.69 -13.19 -16.24
CA ILE A 510 10.84 -12.31 -16.24
C ILE A 510 11.95 -12.99 -15.43
N ASP A 511 13.11 -13.15 -16.05
CA ASP A 511 14.32 -13.67 -15.39
C ASP A 511 15.35 -12.54 -15.27
N TYR A 512 15.50 -12.01 -14.07
CA TYR A 512 16.47 -10.94 -13.79
C TYR A 512 17.93 -11.40 -13.88
N LYS A 513 18.23 -12.69 -13.66
CA LYS A 513 19.59 -13.23 -13.75
C LYS A 513 20.02 -13.37 -15.22
N ALA A 514 19.11 -13.83 -16.06
CA ALA A 514 19.35 -13.94 -17.50
C ALA A 514 19.14 -12.62 -18.25
N VAL A 515 18.66 -11.57 -17.59
CA VAL A 515 18.24 -10.28 -18.17
C VAL A 515 17.34 -10.53 -19.39
N SER A 516 16.36 -11.42 -19.23
CA SER A 516 15.49 -11.90 -20.30
C SER A 516 14.06 -12.16 -19.80
N TYR A 517 13.12 -12.19 -20.71
CA TYR A 517 11.78 -12.74 -20.46
C TYR A 517 11.37 -13.72 -21.57
N THR A 518 10.42 -14.60 -21.25
CA THR A 518 10.09 -15.78 -22.09
C THR A 518 9.39 -15.41 -23.39
N HIS A 519 9.75 -14.45 -24.11
CA HIS A 519 9.37 -14.22 -25.51
C HIS A 519 10.32 -13.27 -26.24
N LEU A 520 11.26 -12.60 -25.55
CA LEU A 520 12.17 -11.63 -26.17
C LEU A 520 13.43 -11.45 -25.30
N ARG A 521 14.60 -11.38 -25.91
CA ARG A 521 15.86 -11.03 -25.24
C ARG A 521 16.05 -9.52 -25.24
N ALA A 522 16.60 -8.94 -24.16
CA ALA A 522 16.72 -7.50 -23.91
C ALA A 522 17.41 -6.68 -25.03
N HIS A 523 18.11 -7.28 -25.96
CA HIS A 523 18.82 -6.61 -27.04
C HIS A 523 18.17 -6.74 -28.42
N GLU A 524 17.05 -7.47 -28.57
CA GLU A 524 16.52 -7.83 -29.89
C GLU A 524 15.24 -7.09 -30.28
N THR A 525 14.69 -6.22 -29.46
CA THR A 525 13.39 -5.62 -29.76
C THR A 525 13.36 -4.11 -29.74
N ARG A 526 13.15 -3.55 -30.90
CA ARG A 526 12.35 -2.36 -31.12
C ARG A 526 10.88 -2.83 -31.01
N GLY A 527 10.37 -3.02 -29.79
CA GLY A 527 9.03 -3.52 -29.54
C GLY A 527 8.08 -2.39 -29.17
N ASN A 528 6.92 -2.37 -29.80
CA ASN A 528 5.79 -1.54 -29.36
C ASN A 528 5.03 -2.33 -28.29
N LEU A 529 4.81 -1.73 -27.12
CA LEU A 529 3.87 -2.23 -26.12
C LEU A 529 2.49 -1.68 -26.45
N VAL A 530 1.52 -2.55 -26.60
CA VAL A 530 0.11 -2.23 -26.80
C VAL A 530 -0.65 -2.61 -25.54
#